data_09384b1d4a1cc109056856115ebaa3be
#
_entry.id   09384b1d4a1cc109056856115ebaa3be
#
_cell.length_a   1.000
_cell.length_b   1.000
_cell.length_c   1.000
_cell.angle_alpha   90.00
_cell.angle_beta   90.00
_cell.angle_gamma   90.00
#
_symmetry.space_group_name_H-M   'P 1'
#
loop_
_entity.id
_entity.type
_entity.pdbx_description
1 polymer ?
#
loop_
_entity_poly.entity_id
_entity_poly.type
_entity_poly.pdbx_seq_one_letter_code
_entity_poly.pdbx_strand_id
1 'polypeptide(L)'
;YNLVEGGLLFKKDSTNLWSAPKAQIVTNINFQHQDWVRPKTIREICRQKVDSLSKNTTIYISKQKSETLKIIKKFLKKNPSKIVYPNTWKVIKKKNKFFYLDKVNKIRIYNKHIKSKALIENLGMAIKVALDFGVNKKIILKTIPKIKFEGRVQFIKKGKLINLINKNERLLVDGCHSEESARNLCDYLKNLNLPIYGILGMKKNKLPERFIKVFRNSFKKIITVKIPGEPASMESKRLKKICESQNFKTETAENIVHAIKKISDKKNKVIVI
;
A
#
# COMPACT_ATOMS: atom_id res chain seq x y z
N TYR A 1 13.53 -21.73 3.47
CA TYR A 1 13.18 -20.85 2.36
C TYR A 1 13.67 -19.44 2.63
N ASN A 2 14.29 -18.81 1.62
CA ASN A 2 14.61 -17.38 1.64
C ASN A 2 13.54 -16.61 0.87
N LEU A 3 12.99 -15.56 1.47
CA LEU A 3 12.08 -14.64 0.82
C LEU A 3 12.85 -13.36 0.50
N VAL A 4 12.90 -13.00 -0.78
CA VAL A 4 13.66 -11.83 -1.25
C VAL A 4 12.69 -10.86 -1.92
N GLU A 5 12.66 -9.63 -1.42
CA GLU A 5 11.86 -8.56 -2.01
C GLU A 5 12.70 -7.80 -3.03
N GLY A 6 12.19 -7.72 -4.28
CA GLY A 6 12.75 -6.85 -5.30
C GLY A 6 12.53 -5.37 -4.94
N GLY A 7 13.56 -4.55 -5.13
CA GLY A 7 13.54 -3.15 -4.75
C GLY A 7 12.64 -2.28 -5.63
N LEU A 8 13.21 -1.64 -6.65
CA LEU A 8 12.51 -0.62 -7.44
C LEU A 8 11.84 -1.19 -8.71
N LEU A 9 12.68 -1.75 -9.59
CA LEU A 9 12.30 -2.32 -10.90
C LEU A 9 13.13 -3.58 -11.10
N PHE A 10 12.51 -4.73 -11.18
CA PHE A 10 13.18 -6.02 -11.05
C PHE A 10 14.28 -6.31 -12.10
N LYS A 11 14.15 -5.81 -13.33
CA LYS A 11 15.07 -6.14 -14.45
C LYS A 11 16.55 -5.88 -14.15
N LYS A 12 16.87 -4.77 -13.48
CA LYS A 12 18.24 -4.39 -13.10
C LYS A 12 18.40 -4.30 -11.57
N ASP A 13 17.58 -5.05 -10.85
CA ASP A 13 17.61 -5.07 -9.40
C ASP A 13 18.71 -6.01 -8.89
N SER A 14 19.43 -5.61 -7.85
CA SER A 14 20.47 -6.44 -7.21
C SER A 14 19.94 -7.75 -6.66
N THR A 15 18.63 -7.85 -6.44
CA THR A 15 17.98 -9.10 -6.00
C THR A 15 17.62 -10.04 -7.14
N ASN A 16 17.81 -9.64 -8.40
CA ASN A 16 17.55 -10.49 -9.56
C ASN A 16 18.79 -11.34 -9.92
N LEU A 17 19.25 -12.15 -8.98
CA LEU A 17 20.48 -12.96 -9.09
C LEU A 17 20.22 -14.42 -9.43
N TRP A 18 19.06 -14.96 -9.05
CA TRP A 18 18.80 -16.39 -9.17
C TRP A 18 18.18 -16.75 -10.50
N SER A 19 18.83 -17.68 -11.21
CA SER A 19 18.31 -18.22 -12.48
C SER A 19 17.09 -19.14 -12.29
N ALA A 20 16.99 -19.81 -11.15
CA ALA A 20 15.95 -20.80 -10.88
C ALA A 20 15.35 -20.64 -9.45
N PRO A 21 14.70 -19.51 -9.13
CA PRO A 21 13.97 -19.39 -7.88
C PRO A 21 12.78 -20.36 -7.86
N LYS A 22 12.42 -20.90 -6.69
CA LYS A 22 11.28 -21.83 -6.57
C LYS A 22 9.96 -21.19 -6.99
N ALA A 23 9.80 -19.90 -6.72
CA ALA A 23 8.66 -19.11 -7.17
C ALA A 23 9.03 -17.63 -7.30
N GLN A 24 8.26 -16.93 -8.11
CA GLN A 24 8.32 -15.48 -8.25
C GLN A 24 6.92 -14.91 -8.08
N ILE A 25 6.82 -13.82 -7.32
CA ILE A 25 5.52 -13.22 -6.97
C ILE A 25 5.49 -11.80 -7.52
N VAL A 26 4.53 -11.54 -8.40
CA VAL A 26 4.25 -10.22 -8.94
C VAL A 26 3.04 -9.64 -8.24
N THR A 27 3.26 -8.70 -7.33
CA THR A 27 2.21 -7.96 -6.66
C THR A 27 1.51 -6.99 -7.62
N ASN A 28 0.53 -6.22 -7.15
CA ASN A 28 -0.18 -5.27 -7.99
C ASN A 28 0.77 -4.21 -8.58
N ILE A 29 0.78 -4.09 -9.92
CA ILE A 29 1.58 -3.10 -10.65
C ILE A 29 0.73 -1.87 -10.92
N ASN A 30 1.21 -0.73 -10.45
CA ASN A 30 0.59 0.59 -10.61
C ASN A 30 1.53 1.56 -11.32
N PHE A 31 1.03 2.72 -11.69
CA PHE A 31 1.80 3.80 -12.27
C PHE A 31 2.68 4.47 -11.20
N GLN A 32 3.72 3.74 -10.78
CA GLN A 32 4.74 4.18 -9.81
C GLN A 32 6.12 4.00 -10.42
N HIS A 33 7.13 4.63 -9.85
CA HIS A 33 8.52 4.56 -10.32
C HIS A 33 8.71 5.06 -11.77
N GLN A 34 7.83 5.91 -12.24
CA GLN A 34 7.87 6.48 -13.59
C GLN A 34 9.13 7.31 -13.87
N ASP A 35 9.78 7.82 -12.82
CA ASP A 35 11.01 8.59 -12.93
C ASP A 35 12.20 7.74 -13.40
N TRP A 36 12.11 6.43 -13.23
CA TRP A 36 13.15 5.45 -13.53
C TRP A 36 12.93 4.72 -14.86
N VAL A 37 11.85 5.02 -15.58
CA VAL A 37 11.53 4.36 -16.85
C VAL A 37 11.37 5.36 -17.99
N ARG A 38 11.75 4.92 -19.19
CA ARG A 38 11.53 5.64 -20.43
C ARG A 38 11.03 4.66 -21.49
N PRO A 39 9.92 4.93 -22.16
CA PRO A 39 8.95 6.00 -21.91
C PRO A 39 8.20 5.83 -20.57
N LYS A 40 7.70 6.93 -20.01
CA LYS A 40 6.95 6.95 -18.73
C LYS A 40 5.55 6.35 -18.88
N THR A 41 5.45 5.05 -19.10
CA THR A 41 4.18 4.34 -19.35
C THR A 41 4.02 3.13 -18.43
N ILE A 42 2.77 2.72 -18.20
CA ILE A 42 2.47 1.48 -17.45
C ILE A 42 3.04 0.24 -18.16
N ARG A 43 3.08 0.25 -19.49
CA ARG A 43 3.67 -0.81 -20.28
C ARG A 43 5.16 -0.98 -19.97
N GLU A 44 5.91 0.12 -19.92
CA GLU A 44 7.33 0.07 -19.60
C GLU A 44 7.59 -0.36 -18.14
N ILE A 45 6.77 0.11 -17.20
CA ILE A 45 6.84 -0.35 -15.81
C ILE A 45 6.59 -1.86 -15.72
N CYS A 46 5.59 -2.39 -16.44
CA CYS A 46 5.35 -3.83 -16.54
C CYS A 46 6.56 -4.56 -17.14
N ARG A 47 7.13 -4.03 -18.23
CA ARG A 47 8.31 -4.62 -18.87
C ARG A 47 9.47 -4.75 -17.89
N GLN A 48 9.79 -3.69 -17.15
CA GLN A 48 10.87 -3.71 -16.17
C GLN A 48 10.63 -4.69 -15.01
N LYS A 49 9.37 -4.96 -14.67
CA LYS A 49 9.02 -5.83 -13.54
C LYS A 49 8.83 -7.30 -13.91
N VAL A 50 8.48 -7.62 -15.16
CA VAL A 50 8.12 -9.00 -15.54
C VAL A 50 8.92 -9.60 -16.68
N ASP A 51 9.56 -8.79 -17.53
CA ASP A 51 10.30 -9.28 -18.71
C ASP A 51 11.56 -10.09 -18.37
N SER A 52 12.13 -9.83 -17.19
CA SER A 52 13.33 -10.50 -16.67
C SER A 52 13.03 -11.56 -15.60
N LEU A 53 11.77 -11.96 -15.44
CA LEU A 53 11.44 -13.07 -14.56
C LEU A 53 12.09 -14.36 -15.08
N SER A 54 12.65 -15.12 -14.15
CA SER A 54 13.31 -16.39 -14.44
C SER A 54 12.37 -17.37 -15.12
N LYS A 55 12.94 -18.23 -15.96
CA LYS A 55 12.23 -19.30 -16.69
C LYS A 55 12.13 -20.57 -15.84
N ASN A 56 11.21 -21.46 -16.22
CA ASN A 56 11.06 -22.79 -15.60
C ASN A 56 10.78 -22.75 -14.08
N THR A 57 10.00 -21.79 -13.65
CA THR A 57 9.60 -21.58 -12.25
C THR A 57 8.08 -21.45 -12.13
N THR A 58 7.55 -21.19 -10.95
CA THR A 58 6.15 -20.81 -10.79
C THR A 58 6.05 -19.30 -10.58
N ILE A 59 5.30 -18.61 -11.44
CA ILE A 59 5.06 -17.17 -11.37
C ILE A 59 3.64 -16.93 -10.87
N TYR A 60 3.51 -16.30 -9.72
CA TYR A 60 2.23 -15.91 -9.14
C TYR A 60 1.94 -14.44 -9.48
N ILE A 61 0.79 -14.20 -10.10
CA ILE A 61 0.34 -12.85 -10.44
C ILE A 61 -0.82 -12.47 -9.52
N SER A 62 -0.68 -11.38 -8.75
CA SER A 62 -1.77 -10.84 -7.97
C SER A 62 -2.83 -10.17 -8.85
N LYS A 63 -3.96 -9.78 -8.24
CA LYS A 63 -5.00 -9.02 -8.93
C LYS A 63 -4.42 -7.75 -9.54
N GLN A 64 -4.71 -7.52 -10.81
CA GLN A 64 -4.28 -6.36 -11.61
C GLN A 64 -5.49 -5.64 -12.19
N LYS A 65 -5.32 -4.39 -12.62
CA LYS A 65 -6.26 -3.76 -13.56
C LYS A 65 -6.26 -4.56 -14.87
N SER A 66 -7.41 -4.66 -15.54
CA SER A 66 -7.56 -5.50 -16.75
C SER A 66 -6.54 -5.16 -17.83
N GLU A 67 -6.29 -3.90 -18.09
CA GLU A 67 -5.28 -3.42 -19.03
C GLU A 67 -3.86 -3.84 -18.61
N THR A 68 -3.49 -3.65 -17.36
CA THR A 68 -2.20 -4.06 -16.81
C THR A 68 -2.01 -5.58 -16.94
N LEU A 69 -3.06 -6.36 -16.67
CA LEU A 69 -3.01 -7.81 -16.81
C LEU A 69 -2.80 -8.25 -18.28
N LYS A 70 -3.44 -7.58 -19.23
CA LYS A 70 -3.22 -7.83 -20.67
C LYS A 70 -1.75 -7.60 -21.07
N ILE A 71 -1.16 -6.53 -20.57
CA ILE A 71 0.26 -6.18 -20.79
C ILE A 71 1.17 -7.26 -20.18
N ILE A 72 0.95 -7.64 -18.93
CA ILE A 72 1.71 -8.70 -18.25
C ILE A 72 1.64 -10.01 -19.03
N LYS A 73 0.43 -10.44 -19.44
CA LYS A 73 0.24 -11.66 -20.24
C LYS A 73 1.04 -11.61 -21.54
N LYS A 74 1.10 -10.46 -22.20
CA LYS A 74 1.88 -10.29 -23.45
C LYS A 74 3.38 -10.50 -23.22
N PHE A 75 3.95 -9.96 -22.14
CA PHE A 75 5.36 -10.15 -21.80
C PHE A 75 5.66 -11.60 -21.39
N LEU A 76 4.75 -12.24 -20.67
CA LEU A 76 4.93 -13.62 -20.22
C LEU A 76 4.57 -14.70 -21.25
N LYS A 77 4.07 -14.32 -22.43
CA LYS A 77 3.62 -15.27 -23.46
C LYS A 77 4.69 -16.30 -23.85
N LYS A 78 5.95 -15.89 -23.90
CA LYS A 78 7.11 -16.74 -24.25
C LYS A 78 7.87 -17.28 -23.04
N ASN A 79 7.42 -17.01 -21.82
CA ASN A 79 8.04 -17.54 -20.63
C ASN A 79 7.47 -18.95 -20.35
N PRO A 80 8.30 -20.00 -20.30
CA PRO A 80 7.85 -21.38 -20.13
C PRO A 80 7.42 -21.73 -18.71
N SER A 81 7.44 -20.76 -17.80
CA SER A 81 7.05 -20.95 -16.41
C SER A 81 5.56 -21.26 -16.26
N LYS A 82 5.22 -21.98 -15.21
CA LYS A 82 3.84 -22.13 -14.77
C LYS A 82 3.34 -20.79 -14.21
N ILE A 83 2.30 -20.21 -14.83
CA ILE A 83 1.75 -18.93 -14.39
C ILE A 83 0.44 -19.15 -13.64
N VAL A 84 0.40 -18.71 -12.38
CA VAL A 84 -0.78 -18.74 -11.51
C VAL A 84 -1.44 -17.37 -11.52
N TYR A 85 -2.52 -17.24 -12.29
CA TYR A 85 -3.28 -16.01 -12.43
C TYR A 85 -4.30 -15.80 -11.30
N PRO A 86 -4.77 -14.56 -11.07
CA PRO A 86 -5.70 -14.23 -9.96
C PRO A 86 -7.13 -14.75 -10.14
N ASN A 87 -7.42 -15.51 -11.22
CA ASN A 87 -8.69 -16.23 -11.41
C ASN A 87 -8.71 -17.59 -10.70
N THR A 88 -7.57 -18.11 -10.27
CA THR A 88 -7.45 -19.41 -9.59
C THR A 88 -7.73 -19.33 -8.09
N TRP A 89 -7.79 -18.14 -7.56
CA TRP A 89 -8.11 -17.83 -6.16
C TRP A 89 -8.73 -16.44 -6.05
N LYS A 90 -9.40 -16.16 -4.94
CA LYS A 90 -9.97 -14.83 -4.68
C LYS A 90 -10.11 -14.57 -3.18
N VAL A 91 -10.16 -13.29 -2.82
CA VAL A 91 -10.59 -12.85 -1.51
C VAL A 91 -11.98 -12.22 -1.64
N ILE A 92 -12.92 -12.66 -0.83
CA ILE A 92 -14.27 -12.10 -0.78
C ILE A 92 -14.56 -11.51 0.59
N LYS A 93 -15.44 -10.50 0.64
CA LYS A 93 -16.04 -9.96 1.86
C LYS A 93 -17.48 -10.44 1.97
N LYS A 94 -17.83 -11.12 3.07
CA LYS A 94 -19.20 -11.53 3.39
C LYS A 94 -19.51 -11.16 4.84
N LYS A 95 -20.57 -10.39 5.07
CA LYS A 95 -20.98 -9.94 6.43
C LYS A 95 -19.79 -9.40 7.25
N ASN A 96 -19.05 -8.42 6.70
CA ASN A 96 -17.87 -7.83 7.32
C ASN A 96 -16.68 -8.77 7.66
N LYS A 97 -16.70 -10.01 7.15
CA LYS A 97 -15.63 -10.99 7.29
C LYS A 97 -14.98 -11.24 5.94
N PHE A 98 -13.66 -11.39 5.92
CA PHE A 98 -12.92 -11.74 4.71
C PHE A 98 -12.64 -13.24 4.65
N PHE A 99 -12.72 -13.80 3.43
CA PHE A 99 -12.44 -15.20 3.16
C PHE A 99 -11.55 -15.31 1.93
N TYR A 100 -10.50 -16.09 2.05
CA TYR A 100 -9.78 -16.64 0.91
C TYR A 100 -10.54 -17.84 0.36
N LEU A 101 -10.63 -17.94 -0.95
CA LEU A 101 -11.26 -19.04 -1.67
C LEU A 101 -10.37 -19.46 -2.84
N ASP A 102 -10.17 -20.76 -2.99
CA ASP A 102 -9.70 -21.40 -4.22
C ASP A 102 -10.61 -22.62 -4.53
N LYS A 103 -10.19 -23.50 -5.47
CA LYS A 103 -11.00 -24.68 -5.84
C LYS A 103 -11.30 -25.63 -4.67
N VAL A 104 -10.40 -25.71 -3.69
CA VAL A 104 -10.42 -26.71 -2.60
C VAL A 104 -10.60 -26.04 -1.25
N ASN A 105 -10.12 -24.81 -1.08
CA ASN A 105 -9.98 -24.18 0.21
C ASN A 105 -10.92 -22.99 0.39
N LYS A 106 -11.53 -22.94 1.59
CA LYS A 106 -12.19 -21.75 2.14
C LYS A 106 -11.54 -21.44 3.48
N ILE A 107 -10.82 -20.32 3.57
CA ILE A 107 -10.09 -19.91 4.76
C ILE A 107 -10.59 -18.54 5.21
N ARG A 108 -11.07 -18.44 6.45
CA ARG A 108 -11.41 -17.16 7.04
C ARG A 108 -10.15 -16.36 7.33
N ILE A 109 -10.08 -15.14 6.81
CA ILE A 109 -9.03 -14.17 7.10
C ILE A 109 -9.47 -13.37 8.33
N TYR A 110 -8.95 -13.73 9.48
CA TYR A 110 -9.18 -12.98 10.72
C TYR A 110 -7.88 -12.30 11.14
N ASN A 111 -7.79 -10.99 10.93
CA ASN A 111 -6.64 -10.18 11.34
C ASN A 111 -7.10 -8.78 11.75
N LYS A 112 -6.83 -8.39 13.01
CA LYS A 112 -7.22 -7.09 13.57
C LYS A 112 -6.31 -5.93 13.13
N HIS A 113 -5.15 -6.24 12.56
CA HIS A 113 -4.13 -5.26 12.18
C HIS A 113 -4.19 -4.89 10.70
N ILE A 114 -4.66 -5.81 9.83
CA ILE A 114 -4.75 -5.57 8.40
C ILE A 114 -6.12 -4.96 8.08
N LYS A 115 -6.12 -3.70 7.69
CA LYS A 115 -7.34 -2.90 7.50
C LYS A 115 -7.58 -2.47 6.07
N SER A 116 -6.53 -2.31 5.24
CA SER A 116 -6.67 -1.92 3.86
C SER A 116 -7.02 -3.09 2.95
N LYS A 117 -7.84 -2.83 1.92
CA LYS A 117 -8.22 -3.82 0.91
C LYS A 117 -6.99 -4.39 0.20
N ALA A 118 -6.00 -3.56 -0.13
CA ALA A 118 -4.77 -3.99 -0.79
C ALA A 118 -3.98 -5.00 0.05
N LEU A 119 -3.85 -4.78 1.36
CA LEU A 119 -3.17 -5.73 2.25
C LEU A 119 -3.95 -7.04 2.42
N ILE A 120 -5.28 -6.99 2.40
CA ILE A 120 -6.12 -8.21 2.42
C ILE A 120 -5.93 -9.02 1.14
N GLU A 121 -5.85 -8.37 -0.02
CA GLU A 121 -5.56 -9.04 -1.31
C GLU A 121 -4.14 -9.63 -1.32
N ASN A 122 -3.14 -8.90 -0.81
CA ASN A 122 -1.77 -9.42 -0.67
C ASN A 122 -1.72 -10.63 0.27
N LEU A 123 -2.48 -10.61 1.36
CA LEU A 123 -2.60 -11.76 2.25
C LEU A 123 -3.24 -12.96 1.55
N GLY A 124 -4.24 -12.72 0.70
CA GLY A 124 -4.83 -13.77 -0.14
C GLY A 124 -3.79 -14.42 -1.07
N MET A 125 -2.91 -13.62 -1.68
CA MET A 125 -1.78 -14.12 -2.46
C MET A 125 -0.82 -14.95 -1.61
N ALA A 126 -0.45 -14.46 -0.43
CA ALA A 126 0.43 -15.18 0.49
C ALA A 126 -0.16 -16.53 0.92
N ILE A 127 -1.48 -16.59 1.17
CA ILE A 127 -2.20 -17.83 1.48
C ILE A 127 -2.12 -18.80 0.29
N LYS A 128 -2.36 -18.31 -0.95
CA LYS A 128 -2.27 -19.14 -2.16
C LYS A 128 -0.89 -19.76 -2.30
N VAL A 129 0.16 -18.94 -2.20
CA VAL A 129 1.55 -19.41 -2.29
C VAL A 129 1.85 -20.43 -1.18
N ALA A 130 1.49 -20.14 0.06
CA ALA A 130 1.72 -21.04 1.19
C ALA A 130 1.04 -22.40 0.99
N LEU A 131 -0.21 -22.42 0.50
CA LEU A 131 -0.93 -23.68 0.20
C LEU A 131 -0.25 -24.47 -0.92
N ASP A 132 0.16 -23.80 -2.00
CA ASP A 132 0.85 -24.44 -3.13
C ASP A 132 2.23 -25.01 -2.75
N PHE A 133 2.84 -24.44 -1.71
CA PHE A 133 4.08 -24.95 -1.09
C PHE A 133 3.84 -26.00 0.01
N GLY A 134 2.62 -26.49 0.16
CA GLY A 134 2.28 -27.55 1.10
C GLY A 134 2.19 -27.11 2.57
N VAL A 135 2.11 -25.81 2.84
CA VAL A 135 1.95 -25.34 4.23
C VAL A 135 0.58 -25.77 4.76
N ASN A 136 0.57 -26.44 5.90
CA ASN A 136 -0.65 -26.94 6.52
C ASN A 136 -1.62 -25.79 6.84
N LYS A 137 -2.89 -25.98 6.50
CA LYS A 137 -3.95 -25.01 6.72
C LYS A 137 -4.07 -24.56 8.19
N LYS A 138 -3.81 -25.45 9.15
CA LYS A 138 -3.81 -25.11 10.58
C LYS A 138 -2.72 -24.08 10.90
N ILE A 139 -1.53 -24.21 10.28
CA ILE A 139 -0.42 -23.26 10.44
C ILE A 139 -0.82 -21.90 9.85
N ILE A 140 -1.39 -21.87 8.65
CA ILE A 140 -1.88 -20.64 8.01
C ILE A 140 -2.89 -19.92 8.92
N LEU A 141 -3.89 -20.63 9.41
CA LEU A 141 -4.91 -20.07 10.31
C LEU A 141 -4.31 -19.50 11.61
N LYS A 142 -3.30 -20.18 12.19
CA LYS A 142 -2.58 -19.73 13.40
C LYS A 142 -1.69 -18.51 13.13
N THR A 143 -1.20 -18.35 11.90
CA THR A 143 -0.27 -17.28 11.51
C THR A 143 -1.00 -15.99 11.13
N ILE A 144 -2.13 -16.06 10.40
CA ILE A 144 -2.87 -14.89 9.93
C ILE A 144 -3.10 -13.83 11.02
N PRO A 145 -3.57 -14.15 12.25
CA PRO A 145 -3.83 -13.14 13.28
C PRO A 145 -2.58 -12.40 13.77
N LYS A 146 -1.39 -12.97 13.57
CA LYS A 146 -0.12 -12.44 14.05
C LYS A 146 0.53 -11.45 13.08
N ILE A 147 0.08 -11.42 11.82
CA ILE A 147 0.66 -10.58 10.78
C ILE A 147 0.33 -9.11 11.08
N LYS A 148 1.35 -8.27 11.10
CA LYS A 148 1.27 -6.82 11.31
C LYS A 148 2.12 -6.11 10.27
N PHE A 149 1.67 -4.94 9.84
CA PHE A 149 2.43 -4.04 9.00
C PHE A 149 2.45 -2.67 9.66
N GLU A 150 3.62 -2.21 10.05
CA GLU A 150 3.80 -0.88 10.61
C GLU A 150 3.67 0.19 9.52
N GLY A 151 3.12 1.34 9.87
CA GLY A 151 2.89 2.43 8.92
C GLY A 151 1.91 2.12 7.80
N ARG A 152 1.01 1.12 7.98
CA ARG A 152 -0.08 0.80 7.03
C ARG A 152 -1.42 0.76 7.75
N VAL A 153 -2.19 1.85 7.67
CA VAL A 153 -3.44 2.06 8.38
C VAL A 153 -3.30 1.68 9.87
N GLN A 154 -2.20 2.13 10.46
CA GLN A 154 -1.81 1.77 11.82
C GLN A 154 -2.33 2.81 12.81
N PHE A 155 -3.23 2.40 13.74
CA PHE A 155 -3.56 3.23 14.89
C PHE A 155 -2.46 3.12 15.95
N ILE A 156 -1.91 4.26 16.32
CA ILE A 156 -0.91 4.37 17.38
C ILE A 156 -1.66 4.38 18.73
N LYS A 157 -1.22 3.54 19.65
CA LYS A 157 -1.85 3.38 20.97
C LYS A 157 -0.92 3.72 22.13
N LYS A 158 0.37 3.90 21.90
CA LYS A 158 1.39 4.19 22.89
C LYS A 158 2.54 4.97 22.28
N GLY A 159 3.35 5.62 23.10
CA GLY A 159 4.51 6.40 22.70
C GLY A 159 4.29 7.90 22.79
N LYS A 160 5.34 8.69 22.58
CA LYS A 160 5.37 10.14 22.82
C LYS A 160 4.26 10.93 22.11
N LEU A 161 3.88 10.56 20.89
CA LEU A 161 2.85 11.26 20.12
C LEU A 161 1.44 11.09 20.68
N ILE A 162 1.16 9.98 21.38
CA ILE A 162 -0.16 9.76 22.01
C ILE A 162 -0.39 10.72 23.17
N ASN A 163 0.66 11.12 23.85
CA ASN A 163 0.57 12.09 24.96
C ASN A 163 0.22 13.51 24.49
N LEU A 164 0.22 13.76 23.17
CA LEU A 164 -0.11 15.05 22.57
C LEU A 164 -1.58 15.15 22.14
N ILE A 165 -2.33 14.06 22.20
CA ILE A 165 -3.73 14.01 21.81
C ILE A 165 -4.64 13.70 23.01
N ASN A 166 -5.91 14.04 22.88
CA ASN A 166 -6.92 13.80 23.91
C ASN A 166 -7.53 12.40 23.78
N LYS A 167 -8.18 11.92 24.84
CA LYS A 167 -8.80 10.57 24.92
C LYS A 167 -9.81 10.28 23.80
N ASN A 168 -10.48 11.30 23.29
CA ASN A 168 -11.46 11.19 22.20
C ASN A 168 -10.84 11.25 20.80
N GLU A 169 -9.54 11.46 20.70
CA GLU A 169 -8.81 11.57 19.45
C GLU A 169 -8.07 10.27 19.15
N ARG A 170 -7.89 9.98 17.86
CA ARG A 170 -7.17 8.80 17.40
C ARG A 170 -6.06 9.21 16.45
N LEU A 171 -4.88 8.66 16.65
CA LEU A 171 -3.74 8.88 15.76
C LEU A 171 -3.56 7.70 14.85
N LEU A 172 -3.58 7.93 13.54
CA LEU A 172 -3.39 6.94 12.49
C LEU A 172 -2.16 7.30 11.67
N VAL A 173 -1.30 6.34 11.41
CA VAL A 173 -0.11 6.50 10.55
C VAL A 173 -0.25 5.63 9.31
N ASP A 174 0.02 6.23 8.14
CA ASP A 174 0.06 5.52 6.86
C ASP A 174 1.13 6.09 5.92
N GLY A 175 2.05 5.24 5.46
CA GLY A 175 3.13 5.61 4.55
C GLY A 175 2.70 5.72 3.08
N CYS A 176 1.43 6.01 2.79
CA CYS A 176 0.97 6.20 1.41
C CYS A 176 1.61 7.44 0.77
N HIS A 177 2.05 7.28 -0.48
CA HIS A 177 2.73 8.35 -1.22
C HIS A 177 2.48 8.29 -2.72
N SER A 178 1.50 7.51 -3.16
CA SER A 178 1.06 7.39 -4.55
C SER A 178 -0.45 7.48 -4.64
N GLU A 179 -0.98 7.82 -5.81
CA GLU A 179 -2.41 7.95 -6.05
C GLU A 179 -3.19 6.68 -5.65
N GLU A 180 -2.68 5.49 -5.97
CA GLU A 180 -3.34 4.22 -5.66
C GLU A 180 -3.31 3.92 -4.15
N SER A 181 -2.19 4.17 -3.46
CA SER A 181 -2.12 4.01 -2.00
C SER A 181 -3.02 5.02 -1.29
N ALA A 182 -3.12 6.25 -1.81
CA ALA A 182 -4.05 7.25 -1.33
C ALA A 182 -5.52 6.79 -1.45
N ARG A 183 -5.91 6.16 -2.58
CA ARG A 183 -7.26 5.58 -2.77
C ARG A 183 -7.56 4.52 -1.71
N ASN A 184 -6.62 3.60 -1.46
CA ASN A 184 -6.79 2.57 -0.44
C ASN A 184 -6.97 3.17 0.98
N LEU A 185 -6.20 4.20 1.32
CA LEU A 185 -6.35 4.91 2.60
C LEU A 185 -7.68 5.67 2.64
N CYS A 186 -8.01 6.42 1.59
CA CYS A 186 -9.26 7.19 1.50
C CYS A 186 -10.50 6.29 1.68
N ASP A 187 -10.53 5.13 1.01
CA ASP A 187 -11.62 4.15 1.15
C ASP A 187 -11.74 3.63 2.59
N TYR A 188 -10.62 3.45 3.28
CA TYR A 188 -10.63 3.08 4.69
C TYR A 188 -11.17 4.22 5.57
N LEU A 189 -10.69 5.45 5.37
CA LEU A 189 -11.05 6.62 6.19
C LEU A 189 -12.56 6.93 6.10
N LYS A 190 -13.18 6.80 4.93
CA LYS A 190 -14.62 7.00 4.73
C LYS A 190 -15.49 6.11 5.63
N ASN A 191 -15.02 4.93 6.00
CA ASN A 191 -15.75 4.00 6.86
C ASN A 191 -15.60 4.29 8.35
N LEU A 192 -14.83 5.32 8.75
CA LEU A 192 -14.63 5.64 10.18
C LEU A 192 -15.75 6.51 10.75
N ASN A 193 -16.53 7.19 9.89
CA ASN A 193 -17.61 8.10 10.27
C ASN A 193 -17.19 9.14 11.32
N LEU A 194 -15.98 9.65 11.22
CA LEU A 194 -15.38 10.64 12.11
C LEU A 194 -14.76 11.79 11.29
N PRO A 195 -14.69 13.00 11.84
CA PRO A 195 -13.88 14.06 11.25
C PRO A 195 -12.42 13.64 11.11
N ILE A 196 -11.86 13.83 9.91
CA ILE A 196 -10.49 13.44 9.59
C ILE A 196 -9.64 14.70 9.40
N TYR A 197 -8.47 14.71 10.02
CA TYR A 197 -7.45 15.75 9.89
C TYR A 197 -6.15 15.13 9.39
N GLY A 198 -5.47 15.78 8.46
CA GLY A 198 -4.23 15.27 7.87
C GLY A 198 -2.99 16.04 8.34
N ILE A 199 -1.92 15.33 8.59
CA ILE A 199 -0.57 15.89 8.67
C ILE A 199 0.22 15.29 7.52
N LEU A 200 0.68 16.14 6.58
CA LEU A 200 1.25 15.68 5.32
C LEU A 200 2.67 16.19 5.12
N GLY A 201 3.61 15.25 4.99
CA GLY A 201 4.95 15.48 4.43
C GLY A 201 5.16 14.64 3.17
N MET A 202 5.84 15.17 2.14
CA MET A 202 6.04 14.45 0.89
C MET A 202 7.40 14.77 0.25
N LYS A 203 7.97 13.81 -0.48
CA LYS A 203 9.18 14.01 -1.28
C LYS A 203 8.89 14.76 -2.57
N LYS A 204 9.85 15.54 -3.06
CA LYS A 204 9.75 16.35 -4.30
C LYS A 204 9.47 15.53 -5.56
N ASN A 205 9.95 14.29 -5.61
CA ASN A 205 9.78 13.38 -6.76
C ASN A 205 8.45 12.60 -6.76
N LYS A 206 7.54 12.90 -5.85
CA LYS A 206 6.17 12.37 -5.88
C LYS A 206 5.25 13.35 -6.60
N LEU A 207 4.05 12.90 -6.93
CA LEU A 207 3.03 13.69 -7.63
C LEU A 207 1.98 14.17 -6.62
N PRO A 208 2.28 15.21 -5.83
CA PRO A 208 1.42 15.63 -4.71
C PRO A 208 0.03 16.06 -5.17
N GLU A 209 -0.11 16.67 -6.33
CA GLU A 209 -1.41 17.10 -6.88
C GLU A 209 -2.33 15.90 -7.12
N ARG A 210 -1.81 14.82 -7.73
CA ARG A 210 -2.57 13.59 -7.97
C ARG A 210 -2.88 12.84 -6.67
N PHE A 211 -1.93 12.85 -5.76
CA PHE A 211 -2.07 12.22 -4.46
C PHE A 211 -3.15 12.89 -3.63
N ILE A 212 -3.06 14.22 -3.45
CA ILE A 212 -3.97 14.95 -2.57
C ILE A 212 -5.39 15.04 -3.14
N LYS A 213 -5.54 15.10 -4.47
CA LYS A 213 -6.83 15.09 -5.17
C LYS A 213 -7.72 13.91 -4.78
N VAL A 214 -7.11 12.76 -4.45
CA VAL A 214 -7.83 11.54 -4.01
C VAL A 214 -8.61 11.77 -2.72
N PHE A 215 -8.09 12.61 -1.83
CA PHE A 215 -8.70 12.88 -0.53
C PHE A 215 -9.71 14.03 -0.54
N ARG A 216 -10.09 14.54 -1.72
CA ARG A 216 -11.09 15.62 -1.84
C ARG A 216 -12.33 15.25 -1.02
N ASN A 217 -12.77 16.17 -0.15
CA ASN A 217 -13.86 15.98 0.81
C ASN A 217 -13.61 14.96 1.95
N SER A 218 -12.41 14.41 2.08
CA SER A 218 -12.09 13.48 3.17
C SER A 218 -11.51 14.18 4.40
N PHE A 219 -10.64 15.17 4.20
CA PHE A 219 -10.02 15.90 5.29
C PHE A 219 -10.76 17.22 5.59
N LYS A 220 -11.02 17.48 6.86
CA LYS A 220 -11.53 18.79 7.34
C LYS A 220 -10.46 19.87 7.28
N LYS A 221 -9.20 19.49 7.50
CA LYS A 221 -8.02 20.36 7.48
C LYS A 221 -6.78 19.51 7.26
N ILE A 222 -5.79 20.08 6.56
CA ILE A 222 -4.46 19.47 6.39
C ILE A 222 -3.42 20.42 6.99
N ILE A 223 -2.45 19.86 7.72
CA ILE A 223 -1.26 20.58 8.13
C ILE A 223 -0.07 19.99 7.41
N THR A 224 0.66 20.82 6.67
CA THR A 224 1.85 20.37 5.93
C THR A 224 3.10 20.58 6.76
N VAL A 225 3.98 19.58 6.69
CA VAL A 225 5.27 19.57 7.39
C VAL A 225 6.39 19.18 6.44
N LYS A 226 7.62 19.58 6.76
CA LYS A 226 8.82 19.04 6.14
C LYS A 226 9.13 17.67 6.78
N ILE A 227 9.62 16.71 5.98
CA ILE A 227 10.05 15.41 6.51
C ILE A 227 11.45 15.60 7.11
N PRO A 228 11.63 15.39 8.42
CA PRO A 228 12.91 15.57 9.07
C PRO A 228 13.98 14.61 8.51
N GLY A 229 15.19 15.09 8.31
CA GLY A 229 16.32 14.28 7.84
C GLY A 229 16.23 13.80 6.38
N GLU A 230 15.19 14.19 5.61
CA GLU A 230 15.01 13.79 4.22
C GLU A 230 15.36 14.96 3.27
N PRO A 231 16.52 14.92 2.57
CA PRO A 231 16.94 15.99 1.67
C PRO A 231 15.99 16.21 0.49
N ALA A 232 15.32 15.15 0.04
CA ALA A 232 14.31 15.21 -1.01
C ALA A 232 12.94 15.69 -0.53
N SER A 233 12.80 16.06 0.75
CA SER A 233 11.54 16.57 1.30
C SER A 233 11.09 17.84 0.58
N MET A 234 9.79 17.92 0.27
CA MET A 234 9.17 19.15 -0.21
C MET A 234 9.02 20.14 0.95
N GLU A 235 9.24 21.42 0.68
CA GLU A 235 9.00 22.48 1.66
C GLU A 235 7.51 22.57 2.02
N SER A 236 7.22 22.70 3.31
CA SER A 236 5.84 22.74 3.83
C SER A 236 4.98 23.83 3.18
N LYS A 237 5.53 25.01 2.95
CA LYS A 237 4.84 26.12 2.27
C LYS A 237 4.46 25.77 0.82
N ARG A 238 5.33 25.06 0.08
CA ARG A 238 5.04 24.59 -1.28
C ARG A 238 3.92 23.55 -1.27
N LEU A 239 4.01 22.57 -0.36
CA LEU A 239 3.00 21.52 -0.22
C LEU A 239 1.65 22.11 0.21
N LYS A 240 1.64 23.14 1.06
CA LYS A 240 0.45 23.91 1.43
C LYS A 240 -0.22 24.49 0.18
N LYS A 241 0.51 25.22 -0.67
CA LYS A 241 -0.05 25.80 -1.91
C LYS A 241 -0.71 24.74 -2.82
N ILE A 242 -0.09 23.56 -2.93
CA ILE A 242 -0.66 22.43 -3.68
C ILE A 242 -1.97 21.92 -3.04
N CYS A 243 -2.04 21.81 -1.73
CA CYS A 243 -3.28 21.42 -1.05
C CYS A 243 -4.37 22.47 -1.23
N GLU A 244 -4.04 23.75 -1.13
CA GLU A 244 -4.98 24.87 -1.32
C GLU A 244 -5.53 24.91 -2.75
N SER A 245 -4.69 24.65 -3.78
CA SER A 245 -5.14 24.54 -5.18
C SER A 245 -6.11 23.38 -5.43
N GLN A 246 -6.21 22.44 -4.51
CA GLN A 246 -7.20 21.35 -4.50
C GLN A 246 -8.36 21.61 -3.52
N ASN A 247 -8.53 22.86 -3.06
CA ASN A 247 -9.60 23.33 -2.18
C ASN A 247 -9.55 22.73 -0.75
N PHE A 248 -8.35 22.41 -0.24
CA PHE A 248 -8.20 22.01 1.16
C PHE A 248 -7.92 23.21 2.06
N LYS A 249 -8.58 23.27 3.22
CA LYS A 249 -8.18 24.14 4.31
C LYS A 249 -6.82 23.67 4.84
N THR A 250 -5.77 24.49 4.68
CA THR A 250 -4.40 24.05 4.92
C THR A 250 -3.60 25.08 5.73
N GLU A 251 -2.80 24.58 6.65
CA GLU A 251 -1.80 25.35 7.38
C GLU A 251 -0.44 24.65 7.29
N THR A 252 0.61 25.34 7.71
CA THR A 252 1.94 24.74 7.90
C THR A 252 2.25 24.54 9.37
N ALA A 253 3.11 23.57 9.68
CA ALA A 253 3.75 23.45 10.97
C ALA A 253 5.23 23.12 10.79
N GLU A 254 6.02 23.42 11.77
CA GLU A 254 7.44 23.19 11.79
C GLU A 254 7.77 21.69 11.82
N ASN A 255 7.01 20.95 12.61
CA ASN A 255 7.18 19.50 12.77
C ASN A 255 5.84 18.82 13.12
N ILE A 256 5.86 17.49 13.25
CA ILE A 256 4.69 16.67 13.55
C ILE A 256 4.08 17.03 14.93
N VAL A 257 4.92 17.33 15.92
CA VAL A 257 4.46 17.68 17.28
C VAL A 257 3.63 18.96 17.23
N HIS A 258 4.15 20.02 16.58
CA HIS A 258 3.43 21.28 16.39
C HIS A 258 2.16 21.09 15.54
N ALA A 259 2.20 20.21 14.53
CA ALA A 259 1.03 19.91 13.71
C ALA A 259 -0.08 19.22 14.55
N ILE A 260 0.26 18.26 15.39
CA ILE A 260 -0.70 17.61 16.28
C ILE A 260 -1.32 18.63 17.24
N LYS A 261 -0.51 19.49 17.89
CA LYS A 261 -1.00 20.53 18.81
C LYS A 261 -1.98 21.51 18.14
N LYS A 262 -1.77 21.83 16.86
CA LYS A 262 -2.70 22.67 16.08
C LYS A 262 -4.02 22.00 15.71
N ILE A 263 -4.11 20.66 15.78
CA ILE A 263 -5.30 19.89 15.46
C ILE A 263 -6.06 19.45 16.70
N SER A 264 -5.35 19.09 17.76
CA SER A 264 -5.93 18.53 18.98
C SER A 264 -6.78 19.58 19.74
N ASP A 265 -8.06 19.23 20.02
CA ASP A 265 -9.04 20.16 20.64
C ASP A 265 -10.11 19.46 21.50
N LYS A 266 -9.84 18.24 21.97
CA LYS A 266 -10.75 17.39 22.77
C LYS A 266 -11.97 16.83 22.01
N LYS A 267 -12.24 17.23 20.76
CA LYS A 267 -13.35 16.70 19.96
C LYS A 267 -13.01 15.35 19.36
N ASN A 268 -14.03 14.51 19.18
CA ASN A 268 -13.83 13.19 18.57
C ASN A 268 -13.39 13.31 17.10
N LYS A 269 -12.20 12.81 16.79
CA LYS A 269 -11.60 12.88 15.45
C LYS A 269 -10.50 11.84 15.21
N VAL A 270 -10.08 11.73 13.95
CA VAL A 270 -8.88 10.99 13.58
C VAL A 270 -7.86 11.96 12.99
N ILE A 271 -6.65 11.91 13.51
CA ILE A 271 -5.47 12.61 12.99
C ILE A 271 -4.66 11.58 12.21
N VAL A 272 -4.45 11.82 10.92
CA VAL A 272 -3.72 10.95 9.99
C VAL A 272 -2.36 11.58 9.71
N ILE A 273 -1.28 10.80 9.87
CA ILE A 273 0.10 11.20 9.54
C ILE A 273 0.61 10.34 8.40
#